data_53f218c37d03aa9260b5bcaeb05871d5
#
_entry.id   53f218c37d03aa9260b5bcaeb05871d5
#
_cell.length_a   1.000
_cell.length_b   1.000
_cell.length_c   1.000
_cell.angle_alpha   90.00
_cell.angle_beta   90.00
_cell.angle_gamma   90.00
#
_symmetry.space_group_name_H-M   'P 1'
#
loop_
_entity.id
_entity.type
_entity.pdbx_description
1 polymer ?
#
loop_
_entity_poly.entity_id
_entity_poly.type
_entity_poly.pdbx_seq_one_letter_code
_entity_poly.pdbx_strand_id
1 'polypeptide(L)'
;MFADQQSVQRAVYLALAKLARPSCAAIFEEFLLPDGRSAQSELDRRGMGPQEFVQSLLFVDGRRATACQDGGSVLITTPGSLLIRVCPGFAQVGSRLSATLVIHEALHALGLGENPPSSRDITDRVNRRCW
;
A
#
# COMPACT_ATOMS: atom_id res chain seq x y z
N MET A 1 -0.91 0.70 21.45
CA MET A 1 -0.11 1.45 20.47
C MET A 1 1.20 0.68 20.24
N PHE A 2 1.54 0.40 19.00
CA PHE A 2 2.81 -0.28 18.71
C PHE A 2 3.91 0.73 18.35
N ALA A 3 5.18 0.27 18.40
CA ALA A 3 6.33 1.17 18.31
C ALA A 3 6.44 1.98 17.02
N ASP A 4 5.97 1.41 15.90
CA ASP A 4 6.10 2.05 14.58
C ASP A 4 4.91 2.93 14.21
N GLN A 5 3.99 3.18 15.13
CA GLN A 5 2.74 3.88 14.81
C GLN A 5 2.97 5.29 14.25
N GLN A 6 3.93 6.04 14.80
CA GLN A 6 4.23 7.37 14.28
C GLN A 6 4.79 7.32 12.87
N SER A 7 5.66 6.35 12.59
CA SER A 7 6.20 6.16 11.24
C SER A 7 5.10 5.84 10.25
N VAL A 8 4.14 5.00 10.64
CA VAL A 8 2.99 4.68 9.81
C VAL A 8 2.15 5.92 9.56
N GLN A 9 1.87 6.70 10.59
CA GLN A 9 1.06 7.92 10.44
C GLN A 9 1.70 8.91 9.47
N ARG A 10 3.02 9.10 9.57
CA ARG A 10 3.74 9.97 8.65
C ARG A 10 3.69 9.45 7.21
N ALA A 11 3.87 8.14 7.04
CA ALA A 11 3.84 7.51 5.72
C ALA A 11 2.44 7.64 5.09
N VAL A 12 1.39 7.39 5.86
CA VAL A 12 0.01 7.55 5.40
C VAL A 12 -0.27 9.00 5.02
N TYR A 13 0.12 9.95 5.87
CA TYR A 13 -0.07 11.37 5.58
C TYR A 13 0.55 11.76 4.24
N LEU A 14 1.80 11.35 4.00
CA LEU A 14 2.49 11.65 2.76
C LEU A 14 1.85 10.92 1.55
N ALA A 15 1.43 9.67 1.75
CA ALA A 15 0.73 8.93 0.70
C ALA A 15 -0.57 9.63 0.29
N LEU A 16 -1.34 10.11 1.27
CA LEU A 16 -2.57 10.85 0.99
C LEU A 16 -2.28 12.13 0.20
N ALA A 17 -1.22 12.86 0.56
CA ALA A 17 -0.84 14.07 -0.16
C ALA A 17 -0.48 13.76 -1.62
N LYS A 18 0.22 12.65 -1.86
CA LYS A 18 0.57 12.25 -3.24
C LYS A 18 -0.64 11.81 -4.02
N LEU A 19 -1.54 11.05 -3.40
CA LEU A 19 -2.76 10.56 -4.04
C LEU A 19 -3.76 11.69 -4.37
N ALA A 20 -3.60 12.88 -3.79
CA ALA A 20 -4.38 14.04 -4.19
C ALA A 20 -4.03 14.50 -5.61
N ARG A 21 -2.87 14.09 -6.15
CA ARG A 21 -2.43 14.47 -7.49
C ARG A 21 -2.97 13.48 -8.50
N PRO A 22 -3.56 13.96 -9.62
CA PRO A 22 -4.15 13.07 -10.62
C PRO A 22 -3.17 12.05 -11.19
N SER A 23 -1.90 12.43 -11.40
CA SER A 23 -0.90 11.50 -11.93
C SER A 23 -0.66 10.32 -11.00
N CYS A 24 -0.68 10.54 -9.71
CA CYS A 24 -0.52 9.47 -8.73
C CYS A 24 -1.79 8.61 -8.63
N ALA A 25 -2.95 9.26 -8.50
CA ALA A 25 -4.23 8.55 -8.41
C ALA A 25 -4.49 7.65 -9.63
N ALA A 26 -3.96 8.01 -10.79
CA ALA A 26 -4.15 7.24 -12.03
C ALA A 26 -3.57 5.82 -11.96
N ILE A 27 -2.68 5.54 -11.01
CA ILE A 27 -2.13 4.17 -10.89
C ILE A 27 -3.22 3.13 -10.67
N PHE A 28 -4.33 3.51 -10.02
CA PHE A 28 -5.44 2.58 -9.77
C PHE A 28 -6.13 2.16 -11.07
N GLU A 29 -6.02 2.94 -12.13
CA GLU A 29 -6.51 2.56 -13.45
C GLU A 29 -5.53 1.69 -14.22
N GLU A 30 -4.24 1.75 -13.86
CA GLU A 30 -3.18 1.06 -14.59
C GLU A 30 -2.96 -0.38 -14.13
N PHE A 31 -3.37 -0.73 -12.92
CA PHE A 31 -3.23 -2.09 -12.41
C PHE A 31 -4.53 -2.86 -12.52
N LEU A 32 -4.43 -4.09 -13.04
CA LEU A 32 -5.58 -4.99 -13.19
C LEU A 32 -5.56 -6.03 -12.07
N LEU A 33 -6.73 -6.23 -11.47
CA LEU A 33 -6.96 -7.28 -10.49
C LEU A 33 -7.01 -8.64 -11.19
N PRO A 34 -6.93 -9.77 -10.43
CA PRO A 34 -6.94 -11.10 -11.04
C PRO A 34 -8.15 -11.40 -11.93
N ASP A 35 -9.28 -10.73 -11.70
CA ASP A 35 -10.49 -10.91 -12.52
C ASP A 35 -10.50 -10.02 -13.77
N GLY A 36 -9.43 -9.29 -14.04
CA GLY A 36 -9.29 -8.43 -15.22
C GLY A 36 -9.82 -7.02 -15.07
N ARG A 37 -10.51 -6.70 -13.96
CA ARG A 37 -10.98 -5.34 -13.71
C ARG A 37 -9.83 -4.48 -13.20
N SER A 38 -9.89 -3.17 -13.44
CA SER A 38 -8.90 -2.26 -12.87
C SER A 38 -9.10 -2.11 -11.35
N ALA A 39 -8.02 -1.77 -10.64
CA ALA A 39 -8.13 -1.43 -9.23
C ALA A 39 -9.10 -0.26 -9.02
N GLN A 40 -9.13 0.70 -9.96
CA GLN A 40 -10.07 1.82 -9.89
C GLN A 40 -11.52 1.34 -9.90
N SER A 41 -11.86 0.31 -10.69
CA SER A 41 -13.22 -0.20 -10.72
C SER A 41 -13.64 -0.79 -9.37
N GLU A 42 -12.69 -1.36 -8.63
CA GLU A 42 -12.97 -1.85 -7.29
C GLU A 42 -13.20 -0.70 -6.30
N LEU A 43 -12.42 0.39 -6.41
CA LEU A 43 -12.68 1.61 -5.63
C LEU A 43 -14.08 2.14 -5.92
N ASP A 44 -14.45 2.21 -7.20
CA ASP A 44 -15.76 2.70 -7.62
C ASP A 44 -16.89 1.85 -7.02
N ARG A 45 -16.71 0.52 -7.03
CA ARG A 45 -17.68 -0.41 -6.45
C ARG A 45 -17.85 -0.16 -4.95
N ARG A 46 -16.78 0.21 -4.25
CA ARG A 46 -16.82 0.51 -2.81
C ARG A 46 -17.31 1.93 -2.52
N GLY A 47 -17.48 2.77 -3.54
CA GLY A 47 -17.87 4.16 -3.36
C GLY A 47 -16.78 5.01 -2.73
N MET A 48 -15.51 4.67 -2.95
CA MET A 48 -14.38 5.33 -2.33
C MET A 48 -13.41 5.89 -3.37
N GLY A 49 -12.80 7.04 -3.05
CA GLY A 49 -11.61 7.50 -3.76
C GLY A 49 -10.35 6.84 -3.20
N PRO A 50 -9.19 7.01 -3.89
CA PRO A 50 -7.92 6.43 -3.42
C PRO A 50 -7.54 6.87 -2.02
N GLN A 51 -7.71 8.15 -1.68
CA GLN A 51 -7.38 8.67 -0.35
C GLN A 51 -8.26 8.06 0.73
N GLU A 52 -9.57 8.00 0.49
CA GLU A 52 -10.50 7.38 1.43
C GLU A 52 -10.16 5.91 1.68
N PHE A 53 -9.77 5.20 0.63
CA PHE A 53 -9.40 3.80 0.75
C PHE A 53 -8.15 3.63 1.63
N VAL A 54 -7.11 4.44 1.39
CA VAL A 54 -5.89 4.39 2.22
C VAL A 54 -6.23 4.68 3.69
N GLN A 55 -7.15 5.62 3.95
CA GLN A 55 -7.58 5.92 5.31
C GLN A 55 -8.35 4.77 5.96
N SER A 56 -8.91 3.85 5.18
CA SER A 56 -9.64 2.70 5.70
C SER A 56 -8.73 1.54 6.10
N LEU A 57 -7.44 1.58 5.73
CA LEU A 57 -6.50 0.51 6.03
C LEU A 57 -6.20 0.42 7.52
N LEU A 58 -6.07 -0.80 8.02
CA LEU A 58 -5.80 -1.08 9.42
C LEU A 58 -4.36 -1.57 9.56
N PHE A 59 -3.51 -0.73 10.13
CA PHE A 59 -2.10 -1.06 10.36
C PHE A 59 -1.94 -1.66 11.75
N VAL A 60 -1.38 -2.85 11.83
CA VAL A 60 -1.18 -3.58 13.08
C VAL A 60 0.26 -4.01 13.25
N ASP A 61 0.68 -4.24 14.49
CA ASP A 61 2.02 -4.73 14.80
C ASP A 61 2.21 -6.13 14.21
N GLY A 62 3.22 -6.28 13.34
CA GLY A 62 3.52 -7.54 12.68
C GLY A 62 4.74 -8.27 13.23
N ARG A 63 5.33 -7.81 14.35
CA ARG A 63 6.58 -8.39 14.87
C ARG A 63 6.53 -9.91 15.03
N ARG A 64 5.37 -10.46 15.37
CA ARG A 64 5.20 -11.90 15.59
C ARG A 64 4.82 -12.65 14.32
N ALA A 65 4.55 -11.96 13.23
CA ALA A 65 4.22 -12.62 11.97
C ALA A 65 5.45 -13.26 11.37
N THR A 66 5.30 -14.50 10.91
CA THR A 66 6.41 -15.25 10.31
C THR A 66 7.04 -14.48 9.15
N ALA A 67 6.21 -13.87 8.31
CA ALA A 67 6.71 -13.11 7.15
C ALA A 67 7.55 -11.90 7.56
N CYS A 68 7.27 -11.29 8.71
CA CYS A 68 8.10 -10.21 9.24
C CYS A 68 9.43 -10.72 9.80
N GLN A 69 9.46 -11.96 10.29
CA GLN A 69 10.67 -12.54 10.87
C GLN A 69 11.70 -12.94 9.82
N ASP A 70 11.26 -13.13 8.59
CA ASP A 70 12.16 -13.49 7.47
C ASP A 70 13.04 -12.32 7.01
N GLY A 71 12.79 -11.10 7.50
CA GLY A 71 13.66 -9.94 7.29
C GLY A 71 13.57 -9.30 5.91
N GLY A 72 12.73 -9.80 5.02
CA GLY A 72 12.65 -9.33 3.65
C GLY A 72 11.58 -8.27 3.41
N SER A 73 10.60 -8.15 4.30
CA SER A 73 9.47 -7.24 4.11
C SER A 73 9.34 -6.27 5.26
N VAL A 74 8.81 -5.09 5.00
CA VAL A 74 8.54 -4.07 6.03
C VAL A 74 7.05 -3.81 6.22
N LEU A 75 6.24 -4.07 5.20
CA LEU A 75 4.77 -4.11 5.29
C LEU A 75 4.27 -5.37 4.60
N ILE A 76 3.22 -5.97 5.13
CA ILE A 76 2.66 -7.21 4.59
C ILE A 76 1.15 -7.11 4.52
N THR A 77 0.60 -7.39 3.35
CA THR A 77 -0.84 -7.41 3.10
C THR A 77 -1.21 -8.71 2.40
N THR A 78 -2.30 -9.34 2.85
CA THR A 78 -2.93 -10.42 2.09
C THR A 78 -3.87 -9.77 1.07
N PRO A 79 -3.79 -10.13 -0.23
CA PRO A 79 -4.67 -9.53 -1.23
C PRO A 79 -6.14 -9.60 -0.82
N GLY A 80 -6.82 -8.46 -0.92
CA GLY A 80 -8.23 -8.33 -0.54
C GLY A 80 -8.48 -8.04 0.93
N SER A 81 -7.44 -8.01 1.77
CA SER A 81 -7.58 -7.71 3.20
C SER A 81 -7.20 -6.25 3.49
N LEU A 82 -7.99 -5.59 4.34
CA LEU A 82 -7.68 -4.23 4.79
C LEU A 82 -6.62 -4.19 5.89
N LEU A 83 -6.23 -5.35 6.42
CA LEU A 83 -5.28 -5.46 7.50
C LEU A 83 -3.86 -5.48 6.95
N ILE A 84 -3.02 -4.54 7.40
CA ILE A 84 -1.62 -4.45 6.99
C ILE A 84 -0.74 -4.66 8.21
N ARG A 85 0.14 -5.66 8.16
CA ARG A 85 1.10 -5.92 9.23
C ARG A 85 2.35 -5.09 9.02
N VAL A 86 2.76 -4.38 10.07
CA VAL A 86 3.94 -3.53 10.05
C VAL A 86 5.11 -4.28 10.70
N CYS A 87 6.14 -4.53 9.91
CA CYS A 87 7.33 -5.23 10.39
C CYS A 87 8.31 -4.28 11.06
N PRO A 88 9.20 -4.77 11.95
CA PRO A 88 10.09 -3.90 12.74
C PRO A 88 10.98 -2.96 11.93
N GLY A 89 11.32 -3.29 10.69
CA GLY A 89 12.18 -2.44 9.87
C GLY A 89 11.53 -1.20 9.32
N PHE A 90 10.21 -1.06 9.42
CA PHE A 90 9.48 0.03 8.75
C PHE A 90 9.93 1.42 9.21
N ALA A 91 10.22 1.59 10.49
CA ALA A 91 10.62 2.90 11.04
C ALA A 91 11.94 3.42 10.45
N GLN A 92 12.78 2.54 9.92
CA GLN A 92 14.06 2.91 9.31
C GLN A 92 13.94 3.20 7.82
N VAL A 93 12.77 2.99 7.22
CA VAL A 93 12.55 3.26 5.80
C VAL A 93 12.41 4.77 5.60
N GLY A 94 13.06 5.31 4.58
CA GLY A 94 12.97 6.74 4.27
C GLY A 94 11.54 7.16 3.92
N SER A 95 11.24 8.45 4.11
CA SER A 95 9.88 8.97 3.97
C SER A 95 9.25 8.69 2.61
N ARG A 96 10.00 8.90 1.54
CA ARG A 96 9.50 8.66 0.19
C ARG A 96 9.14 7.19 -0.03
N LEU A 97 10.05 6.29 0.31
CA LEU A 97 9.83 4.87 0.11
C LEU A 97 8.70 4.38 1.02
N SER A 98 8.63 4.85 2.27
CA SER A 98 7.57 4.40 3.18
C SER A 98 6.18 4.79 2.66
N ALA A 99 6.03 5.99 2.10
CA ALA A 99 4.76 6.41 1.48
C ALA A 99 4.45 5.59 0.22
N THR A 100 5.47 5.32 -0.59
CA THR A 100 5.33 4.46 -1.77
C THR A 100 4.83 3.06 -1.36
N LEU A 101 5.38 2.52 -0.27
CA LEU A 101 4.97 1.20 0.21
C LEU A 101 3.55 1.19 0.75
N VAL A 102 3.08 2.28 1.37
CA VAL A 102 1.68 2.37 1.79
C VAL A 102 0.75 2.27 0.57
N ILE A 103 1.07 2.97 -0.51
CA ILE A 103 0.27 2.91 -1.74
C ILE A 103 0.35 1.51 -2.37
N HIS A 104 1.53 0.91 -2.39
CA HIS A 104 1.75 -0.46 -2.85
C HIS A 104 0.83 -1.44 -2.11
N GLU A 105 0.79 -1.36 -0.77
CA GLU A 105 -0.04 -2.24 0.02
C GLU A 105 -1.53 -1.93 -0.13
N ALA A 106 -1.89 -0.69 -0.38
CA ALA A 106 -3.28 -0.33 -0.70
C ALA A 106 -3.77 -1.04 -1.96
N LEU A 107 -2.91 -1.17 -2.98
CA LEU A 107 -3.25 -1.92 -4.19
C LEU A 107 -3.53 -3.39 -3.88
N HIS A 108 -2.68 -4.03 -3.06
CA HIS A 108 -2.93 -5.41 -2.63
C HIS A 108 -4.22 -5.52 -1.81
N ALA A 109 -4.48 -4.55 -0.95
CA ALA A 109 -5.71 -4.55 -0.14
C ALA A 109 -6.97 -4.49 -1.01
N LEU A 110 -6.89 -3.85 -2.19
CA LEU A 110 -7.98 -3.86 -3.16
C LEU A 110 -8.13 -5.19 -3.88
N GLY A 111 -7.13 -6.06 -3.81
CA GLY A 111 -7.16 -7.35 -4.45
C GLY A 111 -6.08 -7.59 -5.50
N LEU A 112 -5.17 -6.63 -5.70
CA LEU A 112 -4.08 -6.83 -6.66
C LEU A 112 -3.22 -8.00 -6.20
N GLY A 113 -3.02 -8.97 -7.10
CA GLY A 113 -2.21 -10.14 -6.81
C GLY A 113 -0.72 -9.86 -6.92
N GLU A 114 0.08 -10.89 -6.65
CA GLU A 114 1.53 -10.85 -6.83
C GLU A 114 1.94 -11.85 -7.91
N ASN A 115 2.97 -11.44 -8.66
CA ASN A 115 3.62 -12.25 -9.69
C ASN A 115 2.64 -12.90 -10.69
N PRO A 116 2.01 -12.18 -11.62
CA PRO A 116 2.11 -10.75 -11.85
C PRO A 116 1.11 -9.91 -11.05
N PRO A 117 1.39 -8.60 -10.90
CA PRO A 117 2.66 -7.96 -11.15
C PRO A 117 3.66 -8.28 -10.04
N SER A 118 4.96 -8.13 -10.33
CA SER A 118 5.97 -8.31 -9.29
C SER A 118 5.91 -7.14 -8.30
N SER A 119 6.38 -7.38 -7.08
CA SER A 119 6.47 -6.34 -6.06
C SER A 119 7.29 -5.14 -6.56
N ARG A 120 8.37 -5.41 -7.28
CA ARG A 120 9.21 -4.37 -7.84
C ARG A 120 8.48 -3.53 -8.88
N ASP A 121 7.71 -4.17 -9.77
CA ASP A 121 6.94 -3.45 -10.78
C ASP A 121 5.91 -2.51 -10.17
N ILE A 122 5.25 -2.96 -9.11
CA ILE A 122 4.29 -2.12 -8.38
C ILE A 122 5.00 -0.90 -7.81
N THR A 123 6.09 -1.11 -7.07
CA THR A 123 6.86 -0.03 -6.45
C THR A 123 7.40 0.95 -7.49
N ASP A 124 7.96 0.45 -8.59
CA ASP A 124 8.50 1.28 -9.66
C ASP A 124 7.41 2.15 -10.30
N ARG A 125 6.22 1.59 -10.53
CA ARG A 125 5.09 2.33 -11.10
C ARG A 125 4.63 3.43 -10.15
N VAL A 126 4.48 3.12 -8.87
CA VAL A 126 4.11 4.12 -7.86
C VAL A 126 5.15 5.24 -7.82
N ASN A 127 6.43 4.90 -7.81
CA ASN A 127 7.49 5.90 -7.82
C ASN A 127 7.40 6.83 -9.03
N ARG A 128 7.18 6.29 -10.22
CA ARG A 128 7.11 7.10 -11.43
C ARG A 128 5.91 8.03 -11.47
N ARG A 129 4.77 7.61 -10.95
CA ARG A 129 3.53 8.37 -11.03
C ARG A 129 3.36 9.36 -9.89
N CYS A 130 3.93 9.07 -8.73
CA CYS A 130 3.66 9.81 -7.51
C CYS A 130 4.79 10.76 -7.08
N TRP A 131 5.98 10.66 -7.70
CA TRP A 131 7.14 11.48 -7.31
C TRP A 131 7.78 12.27 -8.47
#